data_058d726bb23344396fe5a83c2b1ea609
#
_entry.id   058d726bb23344396fe5a83c2b1ea609
#
_cell.length_a   1.000
_cell.length_b   1.000
_cell.length_c   1.000
_cell.angle_alpha   90.00
_cell.angle_beta   90.00
_cell.angle_gamma   90.00
#
_symmetry.space_group_name_H-M   'P 1'
#
loop_
_entity.id
_entity.type
_entity.pdbx_description
1 polymer ?
#
loop_
_entity_poly.entity_id
_entity_poly.type
_entity_poly.pdbx_seq_one_letter_code
_entity_poly.pdbx_strand_id
1 'polypeptide(L)'
;MTLAPLLALALLVAPPPAPDAEPIDIPSSGPVTAASLQTSELRTARFRIVYTARAKGAAEVLSRDLEAVRDDIAGLLGRDWPGVTEIRVGFGREEYEALSLPGGRPPSWAIALAYPGKNLVLVEAHSLVSGDGPLTLRHELVHAALGQFGTVWPHWFQEGLAQELTGERKWHMQQVATLTRAVTQDRVFFFDDLAGHFPSLPDDVEIAYAQSVAFVEFLRDRHGSLAFQRLIERVEGGDSFEKAFGVAFYVPLSMEEEAFRKELPRRYPWWPLLLSGGTLVWVGTSALVVLAFIRRRKAVNALRAGQLRVETLHEAAKSLIGLTAVNDDVSWELLPYEGTSMPWVINVVQFYEPSAAEDQARGHGT
;
A
#
# COMPACT_ATOMS: atom_id res chain seq x y z
N MET A 1 15.22 -43.12 9.01
CA MET A 1 15.99 -42.12 8.21
C MET A 1 15.16 -40.83 8.14
N THR A 2 15.51 -39.91 8.97
CA THR A 2 14.84 -38.62 9.15
C THR A 2 15.55 -37.59 8.26
N LEU A 3 14.86 -37.11 7.23
CA LEU A 3 15.30 -35.97 6.44
C LEU A 3 14.60 -34.74 7.01
N ALA A 4 15.35 -33.92 7.76
CA ALA A 4 14.96 -32.60 8.14
C ALA A 4 15.13 -31.65 6.93
N PRO A 5 14.21 -30.72 6.67
CA PRO A 5 14.44 -29.68 5.69
C PRO A 5 15.35 -28.60 6.29
N LEU A 6 16.47 -28.37 5.64
CA LEU A 6 17.35 -27.24 5.86
C LEU A 6 16.59 -25.95 5.50
N LEU A 7 16.16 -25.21 6.52
CA LEU A 7 15.81 -23.80 6.39
C LEU A 7 17.15 -23.04 6.30
N ALA A 8 17.52 -22.59 5.11
CA ALA A 8 18.63 -21.68 4.93
C ALA A 8 18.22 -20.31 5.49
N LEU A 9 18.64 -20.03 6.72
CA LEU A 9 18.61 -18.72 7.33
C LEU A 9 19.71 -17.88 6.66
N ALA A 10 19.38 -17.04 5.70
CA ALA A 10 20.31 -16.04 5.17
C ALA A 10 20.61 -15.04 6.29
N LEU A 11 21.73 -15.22 6.96
CA LEU A 11 22.33 -14.17 7.80
C LEU A 11 22.70 -13.01 6.87
N LEU A 12 21.95 -11.90 6.93
CA LEU A 12 22.42 -10.62 6.45
C LEU A 12 23.60 -10.21 7.35
N VAL A 13 24.81 -10.48 6.86
CA VAL A 13 26.02 -9.91 7.43
C VAL A 13 26.00 -8.43 7.05
N ALA A 14 25.81 -7.57 8.04
CA ALA A 14 25.99 -6.13 7.86
C ALA A 14 27.42 -5.86 7.33
N PRO A 15 27.58 -4.96 6.35
CA PRO A 15 28.92 -4.56 5.92
C PRO A 15 29.67 -3.95 7.10
N PRO A 16 31.00 -4.11 7.17
CA PRO A 16 31.81 -3.50 8.20
C PRO A 16 31.64 -1.98 8.18
N PRO A 17 31.66 -1.30 9.33
CA PRO A 17 31.61 0.16 9.38
C PRO A 17 32.72 0.73 8.52
N ALA A 18 32.37 1.72 7.70
CA ALA A 18 33.35 2.48 6.94
C ALA A 18 34.36 3.12 7.92
N PRO A 19 35.67 3.20 7.54
CA PRO A 19 36.64 3.86 8.39
C PRO A 19 36.22 5.29 8.67
N ASP A 20 36.39 5.72 9.92
CA ASP A 20 36.02 7.04 10.41
C ASP A 20 36.53 8.13 9.45
N ALA A 21 35.60 8.64 8.62
CA ALA A 21 35.84 9.86 7.89
C ALA A 21 35.86 10.99 8.93
N GLU A 22 36.94 11.73 9.01
CA GLU A 22 37.00 12.93 9.83
C GLU A 22 35.80 13.81 9.53
N PRO A 23 35.11 14.37 10.55
CA PRO A 23 33.96 15.23 10.33
C PRO A 23 34.43 16.40 9.45
N ILE A 24 33.88 16.48 8.24
CA ILE A 24 33.98 17.69 7.44
C ILE A 24 33.28 18.75 8.25
N ASP A 25 34.03 19.73 8.71
CA ASP A 25 33.54 20.91 9.43
C ASP A 25 32.68 21.72 8.44
N ILE A 26 31.38 21.35 8.33
CA ILE A 26 30.41 22.13 7.59
C ILE A 26 30.13 23.32 8.50
N PRO A 27 30.50 24.55 8.09
CA PRO A 27 30.21 25.72 8.90
C PRO A 27 28.70 25.70 9.17
N SER A 28 28.30 25.64 10.45
CA SER A 28 26.93 25.74 10.89
C SER A 28 26.41 27.11 10.49
N SER A 29 25.84 27.20 9.29
CA SER A 29 25.04 28.36 8.92
C SER A 29 23.91 28.42 9.93
N GLY A 30 23.84 29.51 10.69
CA GLY A 30 22.76 29.74 11.64
C GLY A 30 21.40 29.61 10.94
N PRO A 31 20.32 29.48 11.70
CA PRO A 31 19.00 29.21 11.12
C PRO A 31 18.68 30.25 10.03
N VAL A 32 18.39 29.75 8.82
CA VAL A 32 17.97 30.61 7.70
C VAL A 32 16.67 31.28 8.09
N THR A 33 16.64 32.61 8.15
CA THR A 33 15.44 33.38 8.44
C THR A 33 14.93 34.03 7.16
N ALA A 34 13.62 34.31 7.06
CA ALA A 34 13.02 34.97 5.90
C ALA A 34 13.75 36.30 5.56
N ALA A 35 14.28 37.01 6.57
CA ALA A 35 15.02 38.25 6.41
C ALA A 35 16.42 38.08 5.78
N SER A 36 17.00 36.85 5.83
CA SER A 36 18.31 36.54 5.27
C SER A 36 18.24 35.96 3.85
N LEU A 37 17.04 35.57 3.36
CA LEU A 37 16.85 35.00 2.04
C LEU A 37 16.76 36.11 0.98
N GLN A 38 17.63 36.02 -0.02
CA GLN A 38 17.46 36.79 -1.25
C GLN A 38 16.38 36.11 -2.10
N THR A 39 15.26 36.81 -2.26
CA THR A 39 14.16 36.35 -3.11
C THR A 39 14.05 37.20 -4.37
N SER A 40 13.58 36.59 -5.42
CA SER A 40 13.18 37.21 -6.68
C SER A 40 11.71 36.94 -6.94
N GLU A 41 11.10 37.64 -7.88
CA GLU A 41 9.71 37.38 -8.24
C GLU A 41 9.51 37.26 -9.75
N LEU A 42 8.57 36.41 -10.15
CA LEU A 42 7.96 36.31 -11.47
C LEU A 42 6.48 36.65 -11.33
N ARG A 43 5.90 37.27 -12.35
CA ARG A 43 4.47 37.56 -12.40
C ARG A 43 3.84 37.01 -13.68
N THR A 44 2.67 36.43 -13.50
CA THR A 44 1.75 36.13 -14.59
C THR A 44 0.48 37.01 -14.43
N ALA A 45 -0.55 36.75 -15.20
CA ALA A 45 -1.80 37.54 -15.09
C ALA A 45 -2.46 37.42 -13.72
N ARG A 46 -2.44 36.19 -13.11
CA ARG A 46 -3.16 35.90 -11.87
C ARG A 46 -2.27 35.31 -10.77
N PHE A 47 -0.94 35.24 -11.00
CA PHE A 47 0.00 34.73 -10.00
C PHE A 47 1.18 35.66 -9.78
N ARG A 48 1.64 35.68 -8.51
CA ARG A 48 2.91 36.26 -8.07
C ARG A 48 3.77 35.15 -7.50
N ILE A 49 4.87 34.82 -8.16
CA ILE A 49 5.76 33.73 -7.78
C ILE A 49 6.99 34.33 -7.14
N VAL A 50 7.13 34.15 -5.83
CA VAL A 50 8.32 34.55 -5.04
C VAL A 50 9.21 33.35 -4.85
N TYR A 51 10.47 33.44 -5.22
CA TYR A 51 11.37 32.30 -5.20
C TYR A 51 12.79 32.67 -4.73
N THR A 52 13.48 31.70 -4.15
CA THR A 52 14.89 31.81 -3.78
C THR A 52 15.77 31.58 -5.02
N ALA A 53 17.01 32.03 -4.98
CA ALA A 53 17.95 31.90 -6.12
C ALA A 53 18.08 30.45 -6.61
N ARG A 54 18.10 29.47 -5.67
CA ARG A 54 18.21 28.03 -5.97
C ARG A 54 16.92 27.45 -6.57
N ALA A 55 15.77 28.03 -6.27
CA ALA A 55 14.46 27.59 -6.77
C ALA A 55 14.08 28.22 -8.13
N LYS A 56 14.94 29.05 -8.76
CA LYS A 56 14.66 29.77 -9.99
C LYS A 56 14.11 28.86 -11.11
N GLY A 57 14.76 27.73 -11.37
CA GLY A 57 14.33 26.82 -12.43
C GLY A 57 12.91 26.26 -12.23
N ALA A 58 12.57 25.90 -10.97
CA ALA A 58 11.23 25.46 -10.62
C ALA A 58 10.19 26.59 -10.79
N ALA A 59 10.52 27.80 -10.38
CA ALA A 59 9.64 28.97 -10.52
C ALA A 59 9.36 29.29 -12.01
N GLU A 60 10.37 29.18 -12.87
CA GLU A 60 10.22 29.38 -14.33
C GLU A 60 9.34 28.31 -14.97
N VAL A 61 9.44 27.05 -14.56
CA VAL A 61 8.53 25.98 -15.02
C VAL A 61 7.11 26.28 -14.58
N LEU A 62 6.91 26.54 -13.28
CA LEU A 62 5.60 26.89 -12.75
C LEU A 62 4.93 28.06 -13.48
N SER A 63 5.68 29.12 -13.78
CA SER A 63 5.13 30.32 -14.42
C SER A 63 4.48 30.06 -15.78
N ARG A 64 4.82 28.94 -16.44
CA ARG A 64 4.25 28.55 -17.74
C ARG A 64 2.90 27.86 -17.61
N ASP A 65 2.72 27.07 -16.54
CA ASP A 65 1.59 26.15 -16.43
C ASP A 65 0.49 26.64 -15.48
N LEU A 66 0.83 27.51 -14.52
CA LEU A 66 -0.08 27.96 -13.45
C LEU A 66 -1.40 28.56 -13.94
N GLU A 67 -1.37 29.34 -15.02
CA GLU A 67 -2.60 29.95 -15.57
C GLU A 67 -3.56 28.87 -16.10
N ALA A 68 -3.04 27.87 -16.82
CA ALA A 68 -3.86 26.75 -17.29
C ALA A 68 -4.39 25.89 -16.14
N VAL A 69 -3.56 25.64 -15.10
CA VAL A 69 -4.01 24.93 -13.88
C VAL A 69 -5.14 25.70 -13.19
N ARG A 70 -5.03 27.04 -13.10
CA ARG A 70 -6.09 27.89 -12.54
C ARG A 70 -7.37 27.85 -13.35
N ASP A 71 -7.27 27.88 -14.67
CA ASP A 71 -8.43 27.79 -15.55
C ASP A 71 -9.16 26.44 -15.40
N ASP A 72 -8.40 25.36 -15.28
CA ASP A 72 -8.96 24.04 -15.01
C ASP A 72 -9.71 23.98 -13.68
N ILE A 73 -9.08 24.45 -12.59
CA ILE A 73 -9.71 24.49 -11.26
C ILE A 73 -10.95 25.37 -11.30
N ALA A 74 -10.86 26.56 -11.87
CA ALA A 74 -11.97 27.49 -12.02
C ALA A 74 -13.13 26.90 -12.81
N GLY A 75 -12.83 26.14 -13.88
CA GLY A 75 -13.83 25.40 -14.65
C GLY A 75 -14.57 24.35 -13.81
N LEU A 76 -13.86 23.61 -12.96
CA LEU A 76 -14.44 22.61 -12.07
C LEU A 76 -15.25 23.25 -10.92
N LEU A 77 -14.78 24.36 -10.37
CA LEU A 77 -15.49 25.12 -9.33
C LEU A 77 -16.67 25.97 -9.91
N GLY A 78 -16.71 26.11 -11.23
CA GLY A 78 -17.72 26.91 -11.96
C GLY A 78 -17.41 28.41 -12.00
N ARG A 79 -16.33 28.86 -11.39
CA ARG A 79 -15.89 30.25 -11.35
C ARG A 79 -14.44 30.38 -10.93
N ASP A 80 -13.79 31.46 -11.39
CA ASP A 80 -12.46 31.83 -10.93
C ASP A 80 -12.51 32.56 -9.59
N TRP A 81 -11.49 32.37 -8.75
CA TRP A 81 -11.39 33.07 -7.48
C TRP A 81 -10.74 34.45 -7.65
N PRO A 82 -11.12 35.43 -6.82
CA PRO A 82 -10.63 36.78 -6.93
C PRO A 82 -9.16 36.94 -6.52
N GLY A 83 -8.51 37.94 -7.07
CA GLY A 83 -7.18 38.38 -6.68
C GLY A 83 -6.04 37.57 -7.32
N VAL A 84 -4.83 37.99 -6.97
CA VAL A 84 -3.57 37.39 -7.40
C VAL A 84 -3.14 36.38 -6.35
N THR A 85 -2.93 35.12 -6.76
CA THR A 85 -2.42 34.07 -5.86
C THR A 85 -0.91 34.18 -5.75
N GLU A 86 -0.40 34.26 -4.52
CA GLU A 86 1.04 34.21 -4.26
C GLU A 86 1.54 32.78 -4.14
N ILE A 87 2.57 32.44 -4.91
CA ILE A 87 3.28 31.15 -4.77
C ILE A 87 4.67 31.46 -4.25
N ARG A 88 5.05 30.85 -3.13
CA ARG A 88 6.41 30.93 -2.59
C ARG A 88 7.15 29.62 -2.84
N VAL A 89 8.31 29.69 -3.49
CA VAL A 89 9.09 28.52 -3.87
C VAL A 89 10.46 28.58 -3.20
N GLY A 90 10.68 27.67 -2.25
CA GLY A 90 11.95 27.49 -1.54
C GLY A 90 12.65 26.21 -1.99
N PHE A 91 13.97 26.21 -2.05
CA PHE A 91 14.76 25.04 -2.38
C PHE A 91 15.25 24.32 -1.12
N GLY A 92 14.79 23.10 -0.93
CA GLY A 92 15.08 22.33 0.28
C GLY A 92 14.29 22.83 1.50
N ARG A 93 14.34 22.04 2.56
CA ARG A 93 13.52 22.25 3.76
C ARG A 93 13.71 23.58 4.44
N GLU A 94 14.96 24.04 4.53
CA GLU A 94 15.30 25.28 5.25
C GLU A 94 14.70 26.52 4.58
N GLU A 95 14.88 26.67 3.25
CA GLU A 95 14.32 27.81 2.52
C GLU A 95 12.78 27.75 2.46
N TYR A 96 12.23 26.53 2.30
CA TYR A 96 10.79 26.29 2.35
C TYR A 96 10.18 26.77 3.67
N GLU A 97 10.76 26.36 4.81
CA GLU A 97 10.28 26.80 6.13
C GLU A 97 10.50 28.30 6.37
N ALA A 98 11.61 28.86 5.91
CA ALA A 98 11.90 30.28 6.07
C ALA A 98 10.97 31.19 5.27
N LEU A 99 10.37 30.69 4.17
CA LEU A 99 9.36 31.41 3.38
C LEU A 99 7.94 31.28 3.95
N SER A 100 7.73 30.50 5.00
CA SER A 100 6.42 30.35 5.64
C SER A 100 5.95 31.65 6.33
N LEU A 101 4.65 31.74 6.54
CA LEU A 101 4.10 32.87 7.31
C LEU A 101 4.44 32.72 8.80
N PRO A 102 4.62 33.85 9.52
CA PRO A 102 4.81 33.80 10.96
C PRO A 102 3.68 33.04 11.66
N GLY A 103 4.04 32.05 12.49
CA GLY A 103 3.08 31.20 13.18
C GLY A 103 2.43 30.08 12.32
N GLY A 104 2.71 30.06 11.01
CA GLY A 104 2.19 29.05 10.07
C GLY A 104 3.27 28.10 9.58
N ARG A 105 4.15 27.61 10.46
CA ARG A 105 5.23 26.68 10.08
C ARG A 105 4.67 25.38 9.51
N PRO A 106 5.12 24.95 8.32
CA PRO A 106 4.63 23.72 7.71
C PRO A 106 5.04 22.49 8.53
N PRO A 107 4.19 21.45 8.60
CA PRO A 107 4.56 20.15 9.16
C PRO A 107 5.80 19.58 8.51
N SER A 108 6.57 18.76 9.24
CA SER A 108 7.87 18.21 8.77
C SER A 108 7.75 17.38 7.49
N TRP A 109 6.62 16.78 7.25
CA TRP A 109 6.31 15.95 6.08
C TRP A 109 5.72 16.73 4.90
N ALA A 110 5.20 17.97 5.14
CA ALA A 110 4.54 18.73 4.10
C ALA A 110 5.55 19.32 3.10
N ILE A 111 5.31 19.07 1.84
CA ILE A 111 6.08 19.56 0.67
C ILE A 111 5.43 20.77 0.00
N ALA A 112 4.16 20.99 0.28
CA ALA A 112 3.42 22.19 -0.08
C ALA A 112 2.43 22.52 1.05
N LEU A 113 1.98 23.75 1.13
CA LEU A 113 1.03 24.21 2.14
C LEU A 113 0.30 25.46 1.65
N ALA A 114 -1.03 25.40 1.62
CA ALA A 114 -1.86 26.58 1.38
C ALA A 114 -2.08 27.40 2.66
N TYR A 115 -2.16 28.71 2.49
CA TYR A 115 -2.69 29.66 3.47
C TYR A 115 -3.95 30.31 2.86
N PRO A 116 -5.11 29.63 2.93
CA PRO A 116 -6.30 30.01 2.18
C PRO A 116 -6.73 31.48 2.39
N GLY A 117 -6.77 31.95 3.64
CA GLY A 117 -7.14 33.33 3.98
C GLY A 117 -6.14 34.39 3.50
N LYS A 118 -4.99 33.99 2.93
CA LYS A 118 -3.98 34.92 2.37
C LYS A 118 -3.80 34.73 0.86
N ASN A 119 -4.56 33.86 0.23
CA ASN A 119 -4.39 33.49 -1.18
C ASN A 119 -2.93 33.17 -1.53
N LEU A 120 -2.30 32.35 -0.67
CA LEU A 120 -0.88 32.02 -0.75
C LEU A 120 -0.67 30.52 -0.66
N VAL A 121 0.23 30.01 -1.50
CA VAL A 121 0.71 28.63 -1.47
C VAL A 121 2.22 28.62 -1.34
N LEU A 122 2.73 27.87 -0.38
CA LEU A 122 4.15 27.63 -0.15
C LEU A 122 4.52 26.26 -0.72
N VAL A 123 5.62 26.15 -1.47
CA VAL A 123 6.01 24.93 -2.17
C VAL A 123 7.51 24.68 -2.06
N GLU A 124 7.90 23.43 -1.87
CA GLU A 124 9.29 22.98 -1.92
C GLU A 124 9.66 22.64 -3.38
N ALA A 125 10.74 23.24 -3.90
CA ALA A 125 11.11 23.18 -5.32
C ALA A 125 11.38 21.78 -5.88
N HIS A 126 12.02 20.89 -5.08
CA HIS A 126 12.29 19.50 -5.49
C HIS A 126 11.02 18.71 -5.70
N SER A 127 10.02 18.97 -4.87
CA SER A 127 8.74 18.26 -4.91
C SER A 127 7.97 18.57 -6.18
N LEU A 128 8.15 19.75 -6.77
CA LEU A 128 7.47 20.12 -8.02
C LEU A 128 7.91 19.30 -9.24
N VAL A 129 9.15 18.80 -9.23
CA VAL A 129 9.71 18.01 -10.34
C VAL A 129 9.65 16.50 -10.06
N SER A 130 9.24 16.09 -8.88
CA SER A 130 9.10 14.68 -8.49
C SER A 130 7.63 14.22 -8.62
N GLY A 131 7.41 13.11 -9.29
CA GLY A 131 6.18 12.31 -9.41
C GLY A 131 4.82 12.98 -9.16
N ASP A 132 4.49 13.28 -7.92
CA ASP A 132 3.17 13.79 -7.50
C ASP A 132 3.13 15.30 -7.22
N GLY A 133 4.26 15.99 -7.37
CA GLY A 133 4.37 17.43 -7.09
C GLY A 133 3.34 18.31 -7.79
N PRO A 134 3.08 18.14 -9.10
CA PRO A 134 2.04 18.91 -9.79
C PRO A 134 0.63 18.66 -9.25
N LEU A 135 0.32 17.44 -8.80
CA LEU A 135 -0.97 17.12 -8.17
C LEU A 135 -1.08 17.77 -6.79
N THR A 136 -0.01 17.71 -5.99
CA THR A 136 0.04 18.37 -4.67
C THR A 136 -0.13 19.88 -4.81
N LEU A 137 0.54 20.53 -5.75
CA LEU A 137 0.34 21.97 -6.00
C LEU A 137 -1.10 22.28 -6.38
N ARG A 138 -1.70 21.46 -7.26
CA ARG A 138 -3.10 21.63 -7.65
C ARG A 138 -4.04 21.49 -6.45
N HIS A 139 -3.78 20.53 -5.57
CA HIS A 139 -4.48 20.35 -4.30
C HIS A 139 -4.44 21.62 -3.43
N GLU A 140 -3.26 22.17 -3.21
CA GLU A 140 -3.07 23.41 -2.44
C GLU A 140 -3.75 24.62 -3.11
N LEU A 141 -3.79 24.66 -4.43
CA LEU A 141 -4.49 25.72 -5.15
C LEU A 141 -6.01 25.65 -4.96
N VAL A 142 -6.59 24.45 -4.80
CA VAL A 142 -8.01 24.31 -4.47
C VAL A 142 -8.28 24.89 -3.08
N HIS A 143 -7.42 24.63 -2.08
CA HIS A 143 -7.54 25.26 -0.76
C HIS A 143 -7.43 26.77 -0.83
N ALA A 144 -6.45 27.28 -1.59
CA ALA A 144 -6.29 28.71 -1.79
C ALA A 144 -7.55 29.34 -2.42
N ALA A 145 -8.13 28.69 -3.44
CA ALA A 145 -9.36 29.11 -4.10
C ALA A 145 -10.55 29.14 -3.13
N LEU A 146 -10.78 28.05 -2.39
CA LEU A 146 -11.87 27.97 -1.41
C LEU A 146 -11.76 29.08 -0.36
N GLY A 147 -10.55 29.37 0.10
CA GLY A 147 -10.30 30.44 1.07
C GLY A 147 -10.65 31.85 0.57
N GLN A 148 -10.76 32.05 -0.76
CA GLN A 148 -11.19 33.33 -1.33
C GLN A 148 -12.71 33.42 -1.48
N PHE A 149 -13.40 32.31 -1.53
CA PHE A 149 -14.88 32.29 -1.56
C PHE A 149 -15.51 32.36 -0.17
N GLY A 150 -14.75 32.02 0.89
CA GLY A 150 -15.24 32.07 2.26
C GLY A 150 -14.30 31.39 3.26
N THR A 151 -14.60 31.53 4.54
CA THR A 151 -13.78 30.97 5.64
C THR A 151 -14.48 29.86 6.43
N VAL A 152 -15.69 29.48 6.04
CA VAL A 152 -16.58 28.59 6.81
C VAL A 152 -16.63 27.17 6.27
N TRP A 153 -15.65 26.78 5.50
CA TRP A 153 -15.62 25.43 4.92
C TRP A 153 -15.25 24.38 5.97
N PRO A 154 -16.05 23.33 6.17
CA PRO A 154 -15.64 22.19 7.00
C PRO A 154 -14.37 21.53 6.45
N HIS A 155 -13.51 21.05 7.34
CA HIS A 155 -12.21 20.49 6.95
C HIS A 155 -12.39 19.28 6.01
N TRP A 156 -13.32 18.36 6.33
CA TRP A 156 -13.63 17.21 5.47
C TRP A 156 -14.04 17.63 4.04
N PHE A 157 -14.77 18.74 3.90
CA PHE A 157 -15.22 19.21 2.59
C PHE A 157 -14.06 19.77 1.78
N GLN A 158 -13.18 20.55 2.42
CA GLN A 158 -11.99 21.09 1.77
C GLN A 158 -11.09 19.98 1.25
N GLU A 159 -10.76 18.99 2.09
CA GLU A 159 -9.89 17.88 1.74
C GLU A 159 -10.53 16.96 0.70
N GLY A 160 -11.81 16.63 0.88
CA GLY A 160 -12.53 15.78 -0.06
C GLY A 160 -12.66 16.41 -1.44
N LEU A 161 -12.95 17.72 -1.51
CA LEU A 161 -13.04 18.44 -2.78
C LEU A 161 -11.68 18.62 -3.44
N ALA A 162 -10.63 18.95 -2.69
CA ALA A 162 -9.28 19.08 -3.22
C ALA A 162 -8.79 17.77 -3.84
N GLN A 163 -8.94 16.64 -3.15
CA GLN A 163 -8.54 15.34 -3.69
C GLN A 163 -9.38 14.92 -4.91
N GLU A 164 -10.66 15.20 -4.88
CA GLU A 164 -11.57 14.88 -5.97
C GLU A 164 -11.26 15.68 -7.23
N LEU A 165 -11.02 17.00 -7.12
CA LEU A 165 -10.71 17.88 -8.24
C LEU A 165 -9.30 17.68 -8.81
N THR A 166 -8.36 17.19 -8.01
CA THR A 166 -6.99 16.90 -8.49
C THR A 166 -6.92 15.58 -9.25
N GLY A 167 -7.91 14.71 -9.08
CA GLY A 167 -7.91 13.41 -9.71
C GLY A 167 -6.81 12.49 -9.19
N GLU A 168 -6.46 12.59 -7.92
CA GLU A 168 -5.46 11.76 -7.22
C GLU A 168 -5.87 10.27 -7.19
N ARG A 169 -6.17 9.71 -8.36
CA ARG A 169 -6.59 8.31 -8.51
C ARG A 169 -5.56 7.28 -8.09
N LYS A 170 -4.31 7.69 -7.87
CA LYS A 170 -3.26 6.78 -7.37
C LYS A 170 -3.64 6.15 -6.03
N TRP A 171 -4.39 6.86 -5.22
CA TRP A 171 -4.84 6.41 -3.90
C TRP A 171 -6.16 5.63 -3.94
N HIS A 172 -6.79 5.52 -5.11
CA HIS A 172 -8.14 4.91 -5.20
C HIS A 172 -8.18 3.48 -4.63
N MET A 173 -7.21 2.64 -4.95
CA MET A 173 -7.15 1.27 -4.39
C MET A 173 -6.90 1.27 -2.88
N GLN A 174 -6.06 2.18 -2.39
CA GLN A 174 -5.79 2.33 -0.95
C GLN A 174 -7.03 2.88 -0.24
N GLN A 175 -7.68 3.90 -0.79
CA GLN A 175 -8.92 4.47 -0.26
C GLN A 175 -10.03 3.42 -0.18
N VAL A 176 -10.22 2.61 -1.23
CA VAL A 176 -11.19 1.51 -1.24
C VAL A 176 -10.87 0.50 -0.14
N ALA A 177 -9.61 0.10 0.03
CA ALA A 177 -9.19 -0.83 1.09
C ALA A 177 -9.41 -0.23 2.50
N THR A 178 -9.05 1.05 2.69
CA THR A 178 -9.24 1.78 3.95
C THR A 178 -10.71 1.90 4.30
N LEU A 179 -11.58 2.31 3.36
CA LEU A 179 -13.02 2.42 3.60
C LEU A 179 -13.68 1.05 3.80
N THR A 180 -13.28 0.03 3.04
CA THR A 180 -13.80 -1.33 3.27
C THR A 180 -13.49 -1.81 4.68
N ARG A 181 -12.26 -1.56 5.17
CA ARG A 181 -11.85 -1.88 6.54
C ARG A 181 -12.65 -1.06 7.56
N ALA A 182 -12.75 0.26 7.35
CA ALA A 182 -13.49 1.14 8.25
C ALA A 182 -14.96 0.77 8.37
N VAL A 183 -15.64 0.49 7.26
CA VAL A 183 -17.04 0.03 7.23
C VAL A 183 -17.20 -1.31 7.94
N THR A 184 -16.29 -2.26 7.70
CA THR A 184 -16.35 -3.59 8.34
C THR A 184 -16.14 -3.53 9.85
N GLN A 185 -15.36 -2.55 10.32
CA GLN A 185 -15.02 -2.35 11.74
C GLN A 185 -15.92 -1.33 12.45
N ASP A 186 -16.92 -0.77 11.78
CA ASP A 186 -17.79 0.30 12.27
C ASP A 186 -17.00 1.54 12.76
N ARG A 187 -15.94 1.93 12.00
CA ARG A 187 -15.04 3.05 12.32
C ARG A 187 -15.25 4.27 11.42
N VAL A 188 -16.43 4.41 10.84
CA VAL A 188 -16.78 5.56 9.98
C VAL A 188 -17.18 6.74 10.86
N PHE A 189 -16.53 7.89 10.69
CA PHE A 189 -16.79 9.12 11.46
C PHE A 189 -18.11 9.79 11.08
N PHE A 190 -18.63 10.64 11.96
CA PHE A 190 -19.62 11.63 11.58
C PHE A 190 -18.92 12.86 10.99
N PHE A 191 -19.54 13.51 10.00
CA PHE A 191 -18.91 14.67 9.35
C PHE A 191 -18.81 15.88 10.26
N ASP A 192 -19.64 15.97 11.27
CA ASP A 192 -19.53 17.01 12.33
C ASP A 192 -18.20 16.84 13.11
N ASP A 193 -17.76 15.60 13.37
CA ASP A 193 -16.49 15.32 14.04
C ASP A 193 -15.27 15.68 13.16
N LEU A 194 -15.46 15.69 11.85
CA LEU A 194 -14.43 16.03 10.85
C LEU A 194 -14.51 17.49 10.37
N ALA A 195 -15.41 18.30 10.93
CA ALA A 195 -15.63 19.67 10.46
C ALA A 195 -14.50 20.61 10.84
N GLY A 196 -13.93 20.47 12.05
CA GLY A 196 -12.88 21.34 12.57
C GLY A 196 -11.47 20.90 12.23
N HIS A 197 -11.17 19.64 12.44
CA HIS A 197 -9.85 19.02 12.21
C HIS A 197 -9.99 17.50 12.12
N PHE A 198 -9.01 16.87 11.49
CA PHE A 198 -8.96 15.40 11.45
C PHE A 198 -8.36 14.80 12.72
N PRO A 199 -8.64 13.52 13.01
CA PRO A 199 -8.02 12.80 14.12
C PRO A 199 -6.49 12.81 14.05
N SER A 200 -5.83 12.54 15.18
CA SER A 200 -4.36 12.56 15.25
C SER A 200 -3.71 11.18 15.01
N LEU A 201 -4.48 10.09 15.13
CA LEU A 201 -3.96 8.74 14.92
C LEU A 201 -3.84 8.45 13.42
N PRO A 202 -2.72 7.91 12.93
CA PRO A 202 -2.48 7.71 11.50
C PRO A 202 -3.59 6.94 10.78
N ASP A 203 -4.07 5.83 11.34
CA ASP A 203 -5.16 5.04 10.76
C ASP A 203 -6.48 5.83 10.66
N ASP A 204 -6.78 6.67 11.66
CA ASP A 204 -7.99 7.48 11.69
C ASP A 204 -7.90 8.64 10.70
N VAL A 205 -6.71 9.22 10.53
CA VAL A 205 -6.43 10.23 9.49
C VAL A 205 -6.69 9.65 8.11
N GLU A 206 -6.19 8.45 7.82
CA GLU A 206 -6.43 7.79 6.52
C GLU A 206 -7.92 7.55 6.27
N ILE A 207 -8.67 7.14 7.31
CA ILE A 207 -10.12 6.96 7.21
C ILE A 207 -10.80 8.30 6.94
N ALA A 208 -10.42 9.36 7.66
CA ALA A 208 -11.01 10.68 7.50
C ALA A 208 -10.82 11.22 6.08
N TYR A 209 -9.61 11.11 5.51
CA TYR A 209 -9.34 11.49 4.12
C TYR A 209 -10.15 10.64 3.13
N ALA A 210 -10.10 9.32 3.26
CA ALA A 210 -10.80 8.41 2.35
C ALA A 210 -12.33 8.61 2.41
N GLN A 211 -12.88 8.85 3.60
CA GLN A 211 -14.30 9.13 3.80
C GLN A 211 -14.70 10.47 3.19
N SER A 212 -13.87 11.50 3.35
CA SER A 212 -14.13 12.85 2.85
C SER A 212 -14.24 12.87 1.33
N VAL A 213 -13.27 12.27 0.62
CA VAL A 213 -13.33 12.21 -0.85
C VAL A 213 -14.48 11.35 -1.32
N ALA A 214 -14.73 10.20 -0.67
CA ALA A 214 -15.84 9.31 -1.05
C ALA A 214 -17.22 9.98 -0.87
N PHE A 215 -17.37 10.85 0.14
CA PHE A 215 -18.60 11.60 0.32
C PHE A 215 -18.76 12.72 -0.70
N VAL A 216 -17.69 13.43 -1.05
CA VAL A 216 -17.73 14.43 -2.13
C VAL A 216 -18.06 13.77 -3.47
N GLU A 217 -17.47 12.61 -3.79
CA GLU A 217 -17.84 11.83 -4.97
C GLU A 217 -19.32 11.40 -4.94
N PHE A 218 -19.79 10.90 -3.79
CA PHE A 218 -21.19 10.51 -3.62
C PHE A 218 -22.14 11.69 -3.87
N LEU A 219 -21.84 12.86 -3.33
CA LEU A 219 -22.63 14.08 -3.54
C LEU A 219 -22.63 14.50 -5.02
N ARG A 220 -21.47 14.40 -5.68
CA ARG A 220 -21.35 14.75 -7.10
C ARG A 220 -22.09 13.77 -7.99
N ASP A 221 -22.00 12.48 -7.71
CA ASP A 221 -22.73 11.44 -8.47
C ASP A 221 -24.25 11.66 -8.38
N ARG A 222 -24.71 12.15 -7.25
CA ARG A 222 -26.14 12.32 -6.93
C ARG A 222 -26.73 13.63 -7.43
N HIS A 223 -25.99 14.73 -7.32
CA HIS A 223 -26.48 16.10 -7.53
C HIS A 223 -25.80 16.82 -8.70
N GLY A 224 -24.71 16.23 -9.22
CA GLY A 224 -23.92 16.83 -10.29
C GLY A 224 -23.06 18.02 -9.85
N SER A 225 -22.18 18.49 -10.73
CA SER A 225 -21.25 19.58 -10.46
C SER A 225 -21.92 20.94 -10.19
N LEU A 226 -23.09 21.18 -10.79
CA LEU A 226 -23.83 22.44 -10.58
C LEU A 226 -24.29 22.66 -9.13
N ALA A 227 -24.47 21.60 -8.35
CA ALA A 227 -24.78 21.74 -6.92
C ALA A 227 -23.60 22.32 -6.15
N PHE A 228 -22.37 21.90 -6.47
CA PHE A 228 -21.14 22.44 -5.87
C PHE A 228 -20.94 23.92 -6.26
N GLN A 229 -21.20 24.28 -7.49
CA GLN A 229 -21.12 25.68 -7.93
C GLN A 229 -22.08 26.57 -7.14
N ARG A 230 -23.36 26.11 -6.98
CA ARG A 230 -24.34 26.81 -6.14
C ARG A 230 -23.91 26.90 -4.68
N LEU A 231 -23.33 25.82 -4.13
CA LEU A 231 -22.79 25.82 -2.76
C LEU A 231 -21.73 26.91 -2.58
N ILE A 232 -20.75 26.97 -3.49
CA ILE A 232 -19.69 27.97 -3.47
C ILE A 232 -20.26 29.38 -3.57
N GLU A 233 -21.18 29.61 -4.50
CA GLU A 233 -21.85 30.90 -4.69
C GLU A 233 -22.61 31.35 -3.44
N ARG A 234 -23.29 30.44 -2.76
CA ARG A 234 -24.03 30.73 -1.52
C ARG A 234 -23.09 31.06 -0.36
N VAL A 235 -21.99 30.34 -0.21
CA VAL A 235 -20.98 30.59 0.82
C VAL A 235 -20.32 31.94 0.58
N GLU A 236 -19.93 32.25 -0.66
CA GLU A 236 -19.36 33.54 -1.02
C GLU A 236 -20.36 34.69 -0.75
N GLY A 237 -21.64 34.41 -0.92
CA GLY A 237 -22.75 35.35 -0.57
C GLY A 237 -22.96 35.53 0.94
N GLY A 238 -22.18 34.85 1.79
CA GLY A 238 -22.19 35.02 3.26
C GLY A 238 -23.11 34.03 4.00
N ASP A 239 -23.66 33.02 3.33
CA ASP A 239 -24.40 31.95 4.04
C ASP A 239 -23.42 31.06 4.83
N SER A 240 -23.88 30.49 5.97
CA SER A 240 -23.13 29.42 6.62
C SER A 240 -23.09 28.19 5.71
N PHE A 241 -22.09 27.30 5.92
CA PHE A 241 -21.93 26.08 5.10
C PHE A 241 -23.19 25.23 5.10
N GLU A 242 -23.79 24.97 6.28
CA GLU A 242 -24.98 24.14 6.44
C GLU A 242 -26.19 24.71 5.69
N LYS A 243 -26.38 26.05 5.79
CA LYS A 243 -27.44 26.74 5.07
C LYS A 243 -27.23 26.70 3.56
N ALA A 244 -26.01 26.99 3.12
CA ALA A 244 -25.61 26.96 1.72
C ALA A 244 -25.77 25.53 1.15
N PHE A 245 -25.36 24.52 1.91
CA PHE A 245 -25.50 23.11 1.55
C PHE A 245 -26.98 22.73 1.32
N GLY A 246 -27.85 23.02 2.30
CA GLY A 246 -29.26 22.73 2.20
C GLY A 246 -29.94 23.35 0.98
N VAL A 247 -29.54 24.59 0.62
CA VAL A 247 -30.03 25.27 -0.59
C VAL A 247 -29.44 24.68 -1.87
N ALA A 248 -28.14 24.39 -1.88
CA ALA A 248 -27.44 23.91 -3.07
C ALA A 248 -27.84 22.50 -3.49
N PHE A 249 -27.99 21.62 -2.50
CA PHE A 249 -28.30 20.19 -2.71
C PHE A 249 -29.80 19.88 -2.54
N TYR A 250 -30.60 20.84 -2.08
CA TYR A 250 -32.04 20.69 -1.78
C TYR A 250 -32.35 19.70 -0.64
N VAL A 251 -31.35 19.30 0.12
CA VAL A 251 -31.42 18.34 1.21
C VAL A 251 -30.45 18.76 2.32
N PRO A 252 -30.80 18.67 3.60
CA PRO A 252 -29.89 18.92 4.70
C PRO A 252 -28.68 17.96 4.68
N LEU A 253 -27.51 18.44 5.13
CA LEU A 253 -26.27 17.64 5.21
C LEU A 253 -26.49 16.32 5.98
N SER A 254 -27.18 16.37 7.10
CA SER A 254 -27.46 15.17 7.93
C SER A 254 -28.23 14.06 7.18
N MET A 255 -29.13 14.42 6.26
CA MET A 255 -29.86 13.44 5.46
C MET A 255 -28.96 12.82 4.36
N GLU A 256 -28.08 13.61 3.76
CA GLU A 256 -27.09 13.08 2.79
C GLU A 256 -26.06 12.21 3.47
N GLU A 257 -25.60 12.59 4.66
CA GLU A 257 -24.74 11.75 5.48
C GLU A 257 -25.38 10.41 5.81
N GLU A 258 -26.64 10.42 6.24
CA GLU A 258 -27.37 9.17 6.52
C GLU A 258 -27.53 8.29 5.27
N ALA A 259 -27.83 8.90 4.11
CA ALA A 259 -27.91 8.21 2.83
C ALA A 259 -26.58 7.59 2.43
N PHE A 260 -25.47 8.35 2.58
CA PHE A 260 -24.11 7.88 2.33
C PHE A 260 -23.76 6.70 3.24
N ARG A 261 -23.96 6.81 4.55
CA ARG A 261 -23.67 5.74 5.52
C ARG A 261 -24.45 4.45 5.22
N LYS A 262 -25.68 4.55 4.74
CA LYS A 262 -26.50 3.40 4.28
C LYS A 262 -25.94 2.76 3.01
N GLU A 263 -25.30 3.55 2.14
CA GLU A 263 -24.74 3.06 0.88
C GLU A 263 -23.34 2.47 1.05
N LEU A 264 -22.56 2.91 2.05
CA LEU A 264 -21.18 2.49 2.29
C LEU A 264 -20.98 0.96 2.25
N PRO A 265 -21.77 0.11 2.93
CA PRO A 265 -21.55 -1.34 2.91
C PRO A 265 -21.76 -1.98 1.53
N ARG A 266 -22.55 -1.33 0.66
CA ARG A 266 -22.76 -1.77 -0.73
C ARG A 266 -21.63 -1.30 -1.64
N ARG A 267 -21.16 -0.07 -1.44
CA ARG A 267 -20.08 0.54 -2.24
C ARG A 267 -18.70 -0.04 -1.87
N TYR A 268 -18.48 -0.39 -0.59
CA TYR A 268 -17.24 -0.93 -0.05
C TYR A 268 -17.46 -2.29 0.64
N PRO A 269 -17.84 -3.34 -0.10
CA PRO A 269 -18.11 -4.65 0.48
C PRO A 269 -16.80 -5.32 0.94
N TRP A 270 -16.89 -6.14 1.99
CA TRP A 270 -15.73 -6.80 2.59
C TRP A 270 -15.11 -7.93 1.73
N TRP A 271 -15.91 -8.52 0.83
CA TRP A 271 -15.47 -9.68 0.04
C TRP A 271 -14.24 -9.43 -0.86
N PRO A 272 -13.94 -8.22 -1.44
CA PRO A 272 -12.72 -8.00 -2.19
C PRO A 272 -11.47 -8.11 -1.32
N LEU A 273 -11.55 -7.89 0.00
CA LEU A 273 -10.43 -8.12 0.91
C LEU A 273 -10.01 -9.59 0.95
N LEU A 274 -10.96 -10.53 0.78
CA LEU A 274 -10.66 -11.95 0.66
C LEU A 274 -9.97 -12.30 -0.67
N LEU A 275 -10.22 -11.51 -1.71
CA LEU A 275 -9.62 -11.70 -3.03
C LEU A 275 -8.31 -10.92 -3.20
N SER A 276 -7.90 -10.14 -2.18
CA SER A 276 -6.61 -9.46 -2.21
C SER A 276 -5.48 -10.48 -2.37
N GLY A 277 -4.49 -10.16 -3.21
CA GLY A 277 -3.48 -11.11 -3.69
C GLY A 277 -2.81 -11.98 -2.62
N GLY A 278 -2.68 -11.46 -1.38
CA GLY A 278 -2.17 -12.24 -0.25
C GLY A 278 -3.05 -13.42 0.13
N THR A 279 -4.37 -13.21 0.21
CA THR A 279 -5.33 -14.27 0.60
C THR A 279 -5.42 -15.36 -0.47
N LEU A 280 -5.45 -14.98 -1.75
CA LEU A 280 -5.48 -15.97 -2.86
C LEU A 280 -4.20 -16.81 -2.90
N VAL A 281 -3.03 -16.20 -2.68
CA VAL A 281 -1.75 -16.92 -2.57
C VAL A 281 -1.78 -17.89 -1.39
N TRP A 282 -2.26 -17.45 -0.21
CA TRP A 282 -2.38 -18.29 0.97
C TRP A 282 -3.35 -19.46 0.76
N VAL A 283 -4.52 -19.22 0.21
CA VAL A 283 -5.52 -20.27 -0.10
C VAL A 283 -4.95 -21.23 -1.14
N GLY A 284 -4.35 -20.73 -2.21
CA GLY A 284 -3.72 -21.55 -3.25
C GLY A 284 -2.58 -22.41 -2.70
N THR A 285 -1.68 -21.83 -1.91
CA THR A 285 -0.57 -22.55 -1.28
C THR A 285 -1.10 -23.63 -0.30
N SER A 286 -2.08 -23.27 0.53
CA SER A 286 -2.71 -24.25 1.44
C SER A 286 -3.37 -25.39 0.71
N ALA A 287 -4.08 -25.12 -0.39
CA ALA A 287 -4.69 -26.16 -1.23
C ALA A 287 -3.64 -27.07 -1.85
N LEU A 288 -2.50 -26.53 -2.33
CA LEU A 288 -1.39 -27.31 -2.85
C LEU A 288 -0.75 -28.20 -1.78
N VAL A 289 -0.56 -27.68 -0.55
CA VAL A 289 -0.04 -28.48 0.57
C VAL A 289 -0.99 -29.63 0.92
N VAL A 290 -2.29 -29.37 1.00
CA VAL A 290 -3.30 -30.41 1.27
C VAL A 290 -3.31 -31.46 0.13
N LEU A 291 -3.25 -31.03 -1.13
CA LEU A 291 -3.20 -31.93 -2.28
C LEU A 291 -1.93 -32.76 -2.26
N ALA A 292 -0.77 -32.19 -1.98
CA ALA A 292 0.49 -32.92 -1.83
C ALA A 292 0.43 -33.94 -0.68
N PHE A 293 -0.16 -33.55 0.46
CA PHE A 293 -0.36 -34.45 1.59
C PHE A 293 -1.25 -35.63 1.22
N ILE A 294 -2.38 -35.40 0.55
CA ILE A 294 -3.29 -36.45 0.09
C ILE A 294 -2.59 -37.40 -0.90
N ARG A 295 -1.85 -36.83 -1.87
CA ARG A 295 -1.07 -37.66 -2.84
C ARG A 295 -0.01 -38.50 -2.14
N ARG A 296 0.75 -37.90 -1.21
CA ARG A 296 1.76 -38.59 -0.41
C ARG A 296 1.13 -39.71 0.41
N ARG A 297 0.00 -39.45 1.07
CA ARG A 297 -0.71 -40.46 1.87
C ARG A 297 -1.19 -41.63 1.00
N LYS A 298 -1.74 -41.37 -0.21
CA LYS A 298 -2.13 -42.41 -1.16
C LYS A 298 -0.93 -43.24 -1.61
N ALA A 299 0.20 -42.60 -1.94
CA ALA A 299 1.43 -43.28 -2.33
C ALA A 299 1.98 -44.17 -1.21
N VAL A 300 2.04 -43.68 0.02
CA VAL A 300 2.49 -44.45 1.19
C VAL A 300 1.56 -45.67 1.44
N ASN A 301 0.25 -45.45 1.33
CA ASN A 301 -0.71 -46.57 1.51
C ASN A 301 -0.58 -47.60 0.40
N ALA A 302 -0.33 -47.20 -0.85
CA ALA A 302 -0.09 -48.10 -1.96
C ALA A 302 1.21 -48.93 -1.75
N LEU A 303 2.29 -48.29 -1.27
CA LEU A 303 3.54 -48.99 -0.91
C LEU A 303 3.33 -49.98 0.24
N ARG A 304 2.61 -49.61 1.29
CA ARG A 304 2.28 -50.54 2.39
C ARG A 304 1.44 -51.72 1.93
N ALA A 305 0.44 -51.47 1.07
CA ALA A 305 -0.35 -52.57 0.47
C ALA A 305 0.51 -53.50 -0.40
N GLY A 306 1.48 -52.93 -1.13
CA GLY A 306 2.46 -53.72 -1.89
C GLY A 306 3.35 -54.57 -0.99
N GLN A 307 3.88 -54.02 0.10
CA GLN A 307 4.69 -54.79 1.07
C GLN A 307 3.91 -55.94 1.71
N LEU A 308 2.68 -55.68 2.17
CA LEU A 308 1.82 -56.72 2.72
C LEU A 308 1.56 -57.86 1.68
N ARG A 309 1.41 -57.53 0.40
CA ARG A 309 1.23 -58.50 -0.67
C ARG A 309 2.48 -59.34 -0.89
N VAL A 310 3.66 -58.76 -0.84
CA VAL A 310 4.94 -59.44 -0.94
C VAL A 310 5.14 -60.38 0.28
N GLU A 311 4.84 -59.93 1.48
CA GLU A 311 4.90 -60.78 2.68
C GLU A 311 3.95 -61.95 2.63
N THR A 312 2.69 -61.75 2.18
CA THR A 312 1.73 -62.85 2.04
C THR A 312 2.15 -63.85 0.97
N LEU A 313 2.72 -63.39 -0.15
CA LEU A 313 3.26 -64.28 -1.19
C LEU A 313 4.49 -65.01 -0.70
N HIS A 314 5.34 -64.43 0.10
CA HIS A 314 6.50 -65.00 0.70
C HIS A 314 6.12 -66.17 1.69
N GLU A 315 5.14 -65.93 2.54
CA GLU A 315 4.60 -66.89 3.46
C GLU A 315 3.91 -68.06 2.73
N ALA A 316 3.17 -67.79 1.66
CA ALA A 316 2.56 -68.81 0.81
C ALA A 316 3.61 -69.64 0.09
N ALA A 317 4.69 -69.04 -0.41
CA ALA A 317 5.79 -69.74 -1.04
C ALA A 317 6.54 -70.64 -0.03
N LYS A 318 6.79 -70.19 1.19
CA LYS A 318 7.36 -71.02 2.26
C LYS A 318 6.52 -72.29 2.56
N SER A 319 5.19 -72.07 2.62
CA SER A 319 4.29 -73.20 2.91
C SER A 319 4.22 -74.23 1.78
N LEU A 320 4.31 -73.79 0.51
CA LEU A 320 4.30 -74.69 -0.67
C LEU A 320 5.60 -75.46 -0.87
N ILE A 321 6.74 -74.94 -0.49
CA ILE A 321 8.05 -75.57 -0.68
C ILE A 321 8.41 -76.44 0.50
N GLY A 322 7.60 -76.55 1.57
CA GLY A 322 7.85 -77.34 2.73
C GLY A 322 9.11 -77.00 3.51
N LEU A 323 9.64 -75.82 3.27
CA LEU A 323 10.77 -75.27 4.00
C LEU A 323 10.32 -74.79 5.37
N THR A 324 9.97 -75.69 6.28
CA THR A 324 10.02 -75.39 7.69
C THR A 324 11.49 -75.17 8.05
N ALA A 325 11.79 -73.95 8.41
CA ALA A 325 13.02 -73.43 8.95
C ALA A 325 14.12 -74.48 9.28
N VAL A 326 15.05 -74.59 8.41
CA VAL A 326 16.41 -75.00 8.78
C VAL A 326 17.31 -73.86 8.41
N ASN A 327 17.75 -73.11 9.44
CA ASN A 327 18.68 -71.97 9.48
C ASN A 327 18.14 -70.63 9.28
N ASP A 328 18.33 -69.76 10.30
CA ASP A 328 18.11 -68.32 10.35
C ASP A 328 19.15 -67.48 9.53
N ASP A 329 20.02 -68.17 8.74
CA ASP A 329 21.15 -67.54 8.05
C ASP A 329 20.94 -67.26 6.55
N VAL A 330 19.71 -67.33 6.05
CA VAL A 330 19.44 -67.01 4.64
C VAL A 330 18.97 -65.60 4.49
N SER A 331 19.85 -64.77 4.05
CA SER A 331 19.50 -63.35 3.68
C SER A 331 19.04 -63.28 2.23
N TRP A 332 17.91 -62.57 2.00
CA TRP A 332 17.37 -62.32 0.68
C TRP A 332 17.72 -60.91 0.24
N GLU A 333 18.42 -60.74 -0.88
CA GLU A 333 18.64 -59.47 -1.54
C GLU A 333 17.70 -59.34 -2.76
N LEU A 334 16.91 -58.28 -2.77
CA LEU A 334 16.11 -57.90 -3.95
C LEU A 334 16.99 -56.99 -4.83
N LEU A 335 17.40 -57.55 -5.97
CA LEU A 335 18.14 -56.75 -6.96
C LEU A 335 17.16 -55.91 -7.81
N PRO A 336 17.42 -54.64 -8.07
CA PRO A 336 16.61 -53.83 -8.97
C PRO A 336 16.73 -54.33 -10.42
N TYR A 337 15.61 -54.41 -11.10
CA TYR A 337 15.57 -54.77 -12.53
C TYR A 337 15.75 -53.48 -13.38
N GLU A 338 16.80 -53.43 -14.18
CA GLU A 338 17.01 -52.40 -15.19
C GLU A 338 16.25 -52.72 -16.48
N GLY A 339 14.96 -52.42 -16.52
CA GLY A 339 14.11 -52.61 -17.71
C GLY A 339 12.91 -51.71 -17.73
N THR A 340 12.63 -51.22 -18.91
CA THR A 340 11.74 -50.12 -19.25
C THR A 340 10.24 -50.34 -19.12
N SER A 341 9.64 -50.74 -18.04
CA SER A 341 8.19 -50.54 -17.85
C SER A 341 7.53 -51.17 -16.63
N MET A 342 8.22 -52.00 -15.87
CA MET A 342 7.66 -52.48 -14.58
C MET A 342 8.73 -52.41 -13.49
N PRO A 343 8.48 -51.69 -12.40
CA PRO A 343 9.54 -51.40 -11.42
C PRO A 343 9.97 -52.60 -10.55
N TRP A 344 9.33 -53.74 -10.62
CA TRP A 344 9.68 -54.90 -9.77
C TRP A 344 9.33 -56.23 -10.44
N VAL A 345 10.30 -56.89 -10.97
CA VAL A 345 10.19 -58.28 -11.37
C VAL A 345 11.16 -59.09 -10.52
N ILE A 346 10.65 -60.12 -9.82
CA ILE A 346 11.49 -61.07 -9.09
C ILE A 346 12.16 -61.97 -10.14
N ASN A 347 13.42 -61.65 -10.48
CA ASN A 347 14.06 -62.36 -11.60
C ASN A 347 14.84 -63.61 -11.22
N VAL A 348 15.36 -63.77 -10.02
CA VAL A 348 16.05 -64.96 -9.58
C VAL A 348 16.19 -64.99 -8.05
N VAL A 349 15.88 -66.10 -7.44
CA VAL A 349 16.30 -66.48 -6.10
C VAL A 349 17.64 -67.20 -6.22
N GLN A 350 18.72 -66.53 -5.88
CA GLN A 350 20.02 -67.16 -5.81
C GLN A 350 20.33 -67.49 -4.35
N PHE A 351 20.44 -68.85 -4.12
CA PHE A 351 20.90 -69.30 -2.81
C PHE A 351 22.43 -69.09 -2.73
N TYR A 352 22.87 -68.33 -1.79
CA TYR A 352 24.29 -68.16 -1.47
C TYR A 352 24.63 -69.15 -0.35
N GLU A 353 25.35 -70.22 -0.69
CA GLU A 353 26.03 -71.00 0.33
C GLU A 353 27.35 -70.33 0.67
N PRO A 354 27.59 -69.88 1.92
CA PRO A 354 28.92 -69.41 2.30
C PRO A 354 29.94 -70.50 2.11
N SER A 355 30.95 -70.29 1.26
CA SER A 355 31.99 -71.25 1.01
C SER A 355 32.79 -71.43 2.31
N ALA A 356 33.09 -72.73 2.63
CA ALA A 356 33.84 -73.09 3.83
C ALA A 356 35.28 -72.50 3.91
N ALA A 357 35.64 -71.60 3.00
CA ALA A 357 36.94 -70.95 2.96
C ALA A 357 37.03 -69.68 3.82
N GLU A 358 35.89 -69.07 4.25
CA GLU A 358 35.92 -67.86 5.09
C GLU A 358 35.97 -68.15 6.60
N ASP A 359 35.70 -69.41 7.01
CA ASP A 359 35.76 -69.76 8.44
C ASP A 359 37.18 -69.99 8.95
N GLN A 360 38.21 -70.10 8.05
CA GLN A 360 39.59 -70.26 8.46
C GLN A 360 40.32 -68.89 8.72
N ALA A 361 39.72 -67.77 8.34
CA ALA A 361 40.34 -66.41 8.55
C ALA A 361 39.99 -65.79 9.89
N ARG A 362 39.10 -66.36 10.69
CA ARG A 362 38.69 -65.81 12.02
C ARG A 362 39.28 -66.48 13.23
N GLY A 363 40.18 -67.44 13.00
CA GLY A 363 40.77 -68.28 14.04
C GLY A 363 42.26 -68.10 14.26
N HIS A 364 42.83 -66.90 14.27
CA HIS A 364 44.13 -66.58 14.87
C HIS A 364 44.31 -65.09 15.05
N GLY A 365 44.17 -64.65 16.29
CA GLY A 365 44.49 -63.31 16.71
C GLY A 365 44.14 -63.12 18.19
N THR A 366 45.07 -63.61 19.02
CA THR A 366 45.15 -63.34 20.45
C THR A 366 45.26 -61.87 20.73
#